data_24aba3e4bc94369a41a8be39b416efd2
#
_entry.id   24aba3e4bc94369a41a8be39b416efd2
#
_cell.length_a   1.000
_cell.length_b   1.000
_cell.length_c   1.000
_cell.angle_alpha   90.00
_cell.angle_beta   90.00
_cell.angle_gamma   90.00
#
_symmetry.space_group_name_H-M   'P 1'
#
loop_
_entity.id
_entity.type
_entity.pdbx_description
1 polymer ?
#
loop_
_entity_poly.entity_id
_entity_poly.type
_entity_poly.pdbx_seq_one_letter_code
_entity_poly.pdbx_strand_id
1 'polypeptide(L)'
;MANHVKLLLVDDNPMVLAMLQQALAPIATVTVSSDAADALLKAVDEPPDLLVCDFRMPGMDGRQLVEKLKSRPATANFSTVLMASKSDIAEQLSQHDAADDYVEKPFFLREATRRIKRMIDRIALEKMAKTAPSDGVVRGNLAQMNVIDLMQSLEMGRKSCQLTLTRGADNCQVFFAEGQVKHATYGALVGDEAVFKVLRWTGGNFELDFDGKTTKETTQLNTQGLLMEGLRQLDEAQRDSGGAESGGGGREEEEDVLLDT
;
A
#
# COMPACT_ATOMS: atom_id res chain seq x y z
N MET A 1 -4.99 13.59 14.60
CA MET A 1 -4.30 14.03 13.36
C MET A 1 -4.01 12.77 12.59
N ALA A 2 -4.44 12.68 11.33
CA ALA A 2 -4.15 11.51 10.50
C ALA A 2 -2.63 11.36 10.38
N ASN A 3 -2.13 10.18 10.66
CA ASN A 3 -0.70 9.86 10.61
C ASN A 3 -0.29 9.67 9.15
N HIS A 4 -0.27 10.79 8.37
CA HIS A 4 0.10 10.75 6.96
C HIS A 4 1.55 10.27 6.80
N VAL A 5 1.74 9.34 5.87
CA VAL A 5 3.07 8.89 5.47
C VAL A 5 3.76 10.02 4.72
N LYS A 6 4.97 10.38 5.16
CA LYS A 6 5.80 11.38 4.50
C LYS A 6 6.58 10.72 3.37
N LEU A 7 6.31 11.14 2.15
CA LEU A 7 6.92 10.60 0.94
C LEU A 7 7.84 11.65 0.32
N LEU A 8 9.10 11.30 0.12
CA LEU A 8 10.05 12.09 -0.69
C LEU A 8 10.15 11.44 -2.08
N LEU A 9 9.70 12.18 -3.10
CA LEU A 9 9.74 11.77 -4.49
C LEU A 9 10.89 12.48 -5.20
N VAL A 10 11.80 11.73 -5.82
CA VAL A 10 13.01 12.26 -6.46
C VAL A 10 13.12 11.71 -7.88
N ASP A 11 13.11 12.60 -8.86
CA ASP A 11 13.27 12.27 -10.29
C ASP A 11 13.75 13.52 -11.02
N ASP A 12 14.67 13.45 -11.97
CA ASP A 12 15.16 14.60 -12.71
C ASP A 12 14.19 15.02 -13.83
N ASN A 13 13.19 14.19 -14.12
CA ASN A 13 12.11 14.53 -15.03
C ASN A 13 10.95 15.24 -14.32
N PRO A 14 10.71 16.54 -14.59
CA PRO A 14 9.66 17.31 -13.92
C PRO A 14 8.24 16.80 -14.24
N MET A 15 8.05 16.14 -15.38
CA MET A 15 6.74 15.57 -15.76
C MET A 15 6.42 14.37 -14.86
N VAL A 16 7.39 13.48 -14.64
CA VAL A 16 7.23 12.31 -13.74
C VAL A 16 6.91 12.79 -12.32
N LEU A 17 7.66 13.79 -11.82
CA LEU A 17 7.41 14.39 -10.51
C LEU A 17 5.99 14.94 -10.39
N ALA A 18 5.54 15.74 -11.38
CA ALA A 18 4.22 16.36 -11.34
C ALA A 18 3.09 15.32 -11.34
N MET A 19 3.19 14.30 -12.21
CA MET A 19 2.14 13.28 -12.35
C MET A 19 2.07 12.36 -11.13
N LEU A 20 3.21 11.89 -10.63
CA LEU A 20 3.24 11.06 -9.41
C LEU A 20 2.83 11.86 -8.17
N GLN A 21 3.25 13.12 -8.06
CA GLN A 21 2.81 14.00 -6.96
C GLN A 21 1.29 14.16 -6.96
N GLN A 22 0.70 14.46 -8.11
CA GLN A 22 -0.76 14.61 -8.24
C GLN A 22 -1.50 13.33 -7.86
N ALA A 23 -1.01 12.18 -8.30
CA ALA A 23 -1.64 10.88 -8.04
C ALA A 23 -1.51 10.44 -6.56
N LEU A 24 -0.41 10.80 -5.88
CA LEU A 24 -0.10 10.36 -4.53
C LEU A 24 -0.49 11.37 -3.43
N ALA A 25 -0.68 12.65 -3.75
CA ALA A 25 -1.05 13.69 -2.80
C ALA A 25 -2.33 13.38 -1.99
N PRO A 26 -3.36 12.68 -2.53
CA PRO A 26 -4.54 12.32 -1.74
C PRO A 26 -4.27 11.31 -0.62
N ILE A 27 -3.16 10.55 -0.70
CA ILE A 27 -2.88 9.40 0.21
C ILE A 27 -1.61 9.57 1.04
N ALA A 28 -0.75 10.55 0.73
CA ALA A 28 0.50 10.82 1.44
C ALA A 28 0.84 12.30 1.46
N THR A 29 1.71 12.72 2.39
CA THR A 29 2.34 14.04 2.34
C THR A 29 3.55 13.94 1.41
N VAL A 30 3.42 14.49 0.18
CA VAL A 30 4.44 14.34 -0.87
C VAL A 30 5.33 15.57 -0.94
N THR A 31 6.63 15.37 -0.70
CA THR A 31 7.70 16.34 -0.98
C THR A 31 8.43 15.91 -2.25
N VAL A 32 8.67 16.80 -3.17
CA VAL A 32 9.35 16.50 -4.45
C VAL A 32 10.73 17.13 -4.52
N SER A 33 11.65 16.47 -5.23
CA SER A 33 12.98 16.99 -5.53
C SER A 33 13.40 16.58 -6.94
N SER A 34 14.02 17.49 -7.67
CA SER A 34 14.51 17.25 -9.04
C SER A 34 15.96 16.80 -9.10
N ASP A 35 16.64 16.72 -7.96
CA ASP A 35 18.02 16.26 -7.88
C ASP A 35 18.35 15.68 -6.50
N ALA A 36 19.40 14.86 -6.45
CA ALA A 36 19.79 14.17 -5.23
C ALA A 36 20.38 15.09 -4.15
N ALA A 37 20.93 16.24 -4.49
CA ALA A 37 21.48 17.16 -3.50
C ALA A 37 20.38 17.89 -2.73
N ASP A 38 19.36 18.39 -3.45
CA ASP A 38 18.15 18.96 -2.86
C ASP A 38 17.38 17.89 -2.04
N ALA A 39 17.29 16.66 -2.56
CA ALA A 39 16.68 15.54 -1.84
C ALA A 39 17.36 15.27 -0.50
N LEU A 40 18.71 15.29 -0.44
CA LEU A 40 19.47 15.15 0.81
C LEU A 40 19.16 16.24 1.83
N LEU A 41 19.05 17.49 1.38
CA LEU A 41 18.73 18.63 2.24
C LEU A 41 17.31 18.50 2.80
N LYS A 42 16.33 18.19 1.97
CA LYS A 42 14.94 18.00 2.36
C LYS A 42 14.77 16.82 3.33
N ALA A 43 15.45 15.70 3.07
CA ALA A 43 15.41 14.53 3.95
C ALA A 43 16.06 14.77 5.33
N VAL A 44 17.05 15.65 5.43
CA VAL A 44 17.65 16.06 6.72
C VAL A 44 16.73 16.98 7.51
N ASP A 45 16.06 17.92 6.82
CA ASP A 45 15.11 18.85 7.44
C ASP A 45 13.85 18.12 7.89
N GLU A 46 13.29 17.31 7.00
CA GLU A 46 12.12 16.51 7.29
C GLU A 46 12.33 15.04 6.85
N PRO A 47 12.76 14.15 7.76
CA PRO A 47 12.99 12.75 7.43
C PRO A 47 11.75 12.07 6.86
N PRO A 48 11.86 11.47 5.64
CA PRO A 48 10.74 10.78 5.02
C PRO A 48 10.49 9.41 5.67
N ASP A 49 9.27 8.90 5.54
CA ASP A 49 8.93 7.51 5.83
C ASP A 49 9.16 6.61 4.61
N LEU A 50 8.99 7.20 3.41
CA LEU A 50 9.16 6.54 2.11
C LEU A 50 9.95 7.44 1.16
N LEU A 51 11.00 6.90 0.59
CA LEU A 51 11.72 7.48 -0.53
C LEU A 51 11.31 6.75 -1.81
N VAL A 52 10.79 7.50 -2.79
CA VAL A 52 10.59 7.02 -4.17
C VAL A 52 11.57 7.78 -5.04
N CYS A 53 12.52 7.09 -5.64
CA CYS A 53 13.65 7.75 -6.30
C CYS A 53 13.93 7.12 -7.66
N ASP A 54 14.18 7.97 -8.67
CA ASP A 54 14.79 7.50 -9.90
C ASP A 54 16.18 6.95 -9.64
N PHE A 55 16.48 5.82 -10.27
CA PHE A 55 17.77 5.18 -10.16
C PHE A 55 18.85 5.96 -10.91
N ARG A 56 18.54 6.49 -12.12
CA ARG A 56 19.51 7.18 -12.96
C ARG A 56 19.28 8.68 -12.97
N MET A 57 20.01 9.40 -12.14
CA MET A 57 19.98 10.86 -12.10
C MET A 57 21.37 11.46 -12.38
N PRO A 58 21.46 12.66 -12.94
CA PRO A 58 22.74 13.34 -13.14
C PRO A 58 23.49 13.58 -11.81
N GLY A 59 24.77 13.33 -11.80
CA GLY A 59 25.68 13.62 -10.69
C GLY A 59 25.68 12.57 -9.58
N MET A 60 24.53 12.28 -8.97
CA MET A 60 24.38 11.27 -7.94
C MET A 60 23.18 10.39 -8.26
N ASP A 61 23.40 9.11 -8.44
CA ASP A 61 22.34 8.15 -8.72
C ASP A 61 21.48 7.85 -7.47
N GLY A 62 20.33 7.19 -7.70
CA GLY A 62 19.39 6.88 -6.63
C GLY A 62 19.97 5.95 -5.56
N ARG A 63 20.85 5.02 -5.92
CA ARG A 63 21.54 4.13 -4.99
C ARG A 63 22.46 4.92 -4.05
N GLN A 64 23.29 5.79 -4.61
CA GLN A 64 24.19 6.65 -3.82
C GLN A 64 23.42 7.58 -2.88
N LEU A 65 22.26 8.07 -3.32
CA LEU A 65 21.36 8.85 -2.47
C LEU A 65 20.86 8.03 -1.28
N VAL A 66 20.38 6.81 -1.52
CA VAL A 66 19.90 5.89 -0.49
C VAL A 66 21.02 5.56 0.51
N GLU A 67 22.22 5.21 0.04
CA GLU A 67 23.39 4.94 0.87
C GLU A 67 23.73 6.13 1.79
N LYS A 68 23.77 7.34 1.23
CA LYS A 68 24.06 8.57 2.01
C LYS A 68 22.99 8.89 3.03
N LEU A 69 21.73 8.64 2.73
CA LEU A 69 20.64 8.83 3.70
C LEU A 69 20.68 7.76 4.80
N LYS A 70 20.87 6.48 4.43
CA LYS A 70 20.94 5.37 5.40
C LYS A 70 22.18 5.42 6.29
N SER A 71 23.27 6.04 5.84
CA SER A 71 24.49 6.22 6.67
C SER A 71 24.33 7.19 7.83
N ARG A 72 23.24 7.97 7.87
CA ARG A 72 22.98 8.97 8.92
C ARG A 72 21.88 8.49 9.85
N PRO A 73 22.09 8.38 11.17
CA PRO A 73 21.09 7.88 12.11
C PRO A 73 19.75 8.63 12.06
N ALA A 74 19.79 9.95 11.79
CA ALA A 74 18.58 10.78 11.73
C ALA A 74 17.67 10.46 10.52
N THR A 75 18.24 9.91 9.43
CA THR A 75 17.52 9.63 8.19
C THR A 75 17.57 8.15 7.79
N ALA A 76 18.07 7.25 8.66
CA ALA A 76 18.25 5.84 8.33
C ALA A 76 16.96 5.03 8.24
N ASN A 77 15.89 5.49 8.89
CA ASN A 77 14.65 4.73 9.04
C ASN A 77 13.59 5.13 8.02
N PHE A 78 13.75 4.73 6.78
CA PHE A 78 12.74 4.89 5.72
C PHE A 78 12.71 3.66 4.83
N SER A 79 11.58 3.44 4.18
CA SER A 79 11.47 2.46 3.10
C SER A 79 11.84 3.10 1.76
N THR A 80 12.31 2.28 0.82
CA THR A 80 12.81 2.75 -0.49
C THR A 80 12.11 2.04 -1.63
N VAL A 81 11.63 2.80 -2.60
CA VAL A 81 11.20 2.32 -3.91
C VAL A 81 12.09 2.97 -4.97
N LEU A 82 12.78 2.18 -5.78
CA LEU A 82 13.58 2.68 -6.88
C LEU A 82 12.81 2.52 -8.21
N MET A 83 12.79 3.58 -8.99
CA MET A 83 12.29 3.57 -10.37
C MET A 83 13.48 3.34 -11.30
N ALA A 84 13.55 2.18 -11.97
CA ALA A 84 14.75 1.76 -12.66
C ALA A 84 14.44 0.88 -13.88
N SER A 85 15.38 0.81 -14.83
CA SER A 85 15.27 -0.14 -15.94
C SER A 85 15.41 -1.59 -15.46
N LYS A 86 14.92 -2.53 -16.26
CA LYS A 86 15.03 -3.96 -15.97
C LYS A 86 16.47 -4.43 -15.74
N SER A 87 17.43 -3.87 -16.49
CA SER A 87 18.87 -4.18 -16.34
C SER A 87 19.42 -3.67 -15.01
N ASP A 88 19.04 -2.45 -14.61
CA ASP A 88 19.48 -1.86 -13.35
C ASP A 88 18.91 -2.62 -12.14
N ILE A 89 17.65 -3.04 -12.21
CA ILE A 89 17.01 -3.88 -11.18
C ILE A 89 17.75 -5.21 -11.03
N ALA A 90 18.08 -5.89 -12.14
CA ALA A 90 18.79 -7.15 -12.12
C ALA A 90 20.19 -7.02 -11.49
N GLU A 91 20.90 -5.92 -11.77
CA GLU A 91 22.20 -5.62 -11.17
C GLU A 91 22.08 -5.40 -9.67
N GLN A 92 21.11 -4.59 -9.21
CA GLN A 92 20.86 -4.32 -7.78
C GLN A 92 20.53 -5.58 -6.98
N LEU A 93 19.67 -6.45 -7.52
CA LEU A 93 19.31 -7.72 -6.88
C LEU A 93 20.53 -8.65 -6.72
N SER A 94 21.48 -8.60 -7.65
CA SER A 94 22.71 -9.42 -7.56
C SER A 94 23.68 -8.95 -6.48
N GLN A 95 23.64 -7.66 -6.11
CA GLN A 95 24.56 -7.06 -5.14
C GLN A 95 24.05 -7.09 -3.69
N HIS A 96 22.90 -7.69 -3.41
CA HIS A 96 22.23 -7.75 -2.09
C HIS A 96 21.92 -6.38 -1.47
N ASP A 97 21.97 -5.31 -2.25
CA ASP A 97 21.73 -3.92 -1.83
C ASP A 97 20.35 -3.50 -2.34
N ALA A 98 19.36 -4.35 -2.04
CA ALA A 98 18.03 -4.20 -2.57
C ALA A 98 17.27 -3.05 -1.91
N ALA A 99 16.60 -2.22 -2.72
CA ALA A 99 15.50 -1.40 -2.26
C ALA A 99 14.35 -2.29 -1.75
N ASP A 100 13.44 -1.71 -0.97
CA ASP A 100 12.27 -2.47 -0.47
C ASP A 100 11.31 -2.87 -1.60
N ASP A 101 11.23 -2.07 -2.67
CA ASP A 101 10.51 -2.40 -3.91
C ASP A 101 11.08 -1.63 -5.11
N TYR A 102 10.66 -2.02 -6.33
CA TYR A 102 11.08 -1.42 -7.59
C TYR A 102 9.87 -1.12 -8.48
N VAL A 103 9.96 -0.01 -9.22
CA VAL A 103 9.09 0.30 -10.36
C VAL A 103 9.93 0.22 -11.63
N GLU A 104 9.62 -0.74 -12.51
CA GLU A 104 10.36 -0.94 -13.77
C GLU A 104 9.98 0.13 -14.79
N LYS A 105 10.97 0.84 -15.33
CA LYS A 105 10.83 1.82 -16.44
C LYS A 105 10.94 1.09 -17.79
N PRO A 106 10.12 1.45 -18.80
CA PRO A 106 9.00 2.39 -18.74
C PRO A 106 7.80 1.86 -17.98
N PHE A 107 7.00 2.72 -17.34
CA PHE A 107 5.84 2.31 -16.55
C PHE A 107 4.59 3.15 -16.87
N PHE A 108 3.44 2.55 -16.69
CA PHE A 108 2.18 3.27 -16.68
C PHE A 108 1.95 3.92 -15.32
N LEU A 109 1.49 5.17 -15.31
CA LEU A 109 1.25 5.94 -14.09
C LEU A 109 0.39 5.18 -13.08
N ARG A 110 -0.68 4.55 -13.55
CA ARG A 110 -1.61 3.77 -12.73
C ARG A 110 -0.92 2.58 -12.04
N GLU A 111 0.00 1.89 -12.73
CA GLU A 111 0.74 0.77 -12.16
C GLU A 111 1.72 1.23 -11.08
N ALA A 112 2.52 2.27 -11.39
CA ALA A 112 3.47 2.85 -10.44
C ALA A 112 2.75 3.36 -9.19
N THR A 113 1.66 4.13 -9.35
CA THR A 113 0.85 4.65 -8.25
C THR A 113 0.30 3.51 -7.38
N ARG A 114 -0.22 2.44 -7.97
CA ARG A 114 -0.74 1.29 -7.23
C ARG A 114 0.37 0.59 -6.42
N ARG A 115 1.58 0.46 -6.98
CA ARG A 115 2.72 -0.16 -6.31
C ARG A 115 3.20 0.70 -5.13
N ILE A 116 3.37 2.00 -5.35
CA ILE A 116 3.76 2.96 -4.31
C ILE A 116 2.70 3.04 -3.20
N LYS A 117 1.39 3.03 -3.56
CA LYS A 117 0.29 3.01 -2.59
C LYS A 117 0.38 1.83 -1.62
N ARG A 118 0.67 0.62 -2.11
CA ARG A 118 0.84 -0.55 -1.22
C ARG A 118 1.94 -0.33 -0.19
N MET A 119 3.04 0.33 -0.57
CA MET A 119 4.12 0.65 0.35
C MET A 119 3.68 1.69 1.38
N ILE A 120 2.93 2.72 0.95
CA ILE A 120 2.36 3.73 1.84
C ILE A 120 1.43 3.07 2.86
N ASP A 121 0.52 2.20 2.42
CA ASP A 121 -0.43 1.49 3.30
C ASP A 121 0.30 0.61 4.32
N ARG A 122 1.36 -0.11 3.91
CA ARG A 122 2.21 -0.89 4.82
C ARG A 122 2.86 -0.01 5.89
N ILE A 123 3.47 1.10 5.48
CA ILE A 123 4.13 2.04 6.41
C ILE A 123 3.12 2.68 7.37
N ALA A 124 1.95 3.08 6.86
CA ALA A 124 0.87 3.62 7.69
C ALA A 124 0.45 2.63 8.78
N LEU A 125 0.27 1.36 8.41
CA LEU A 125 -0.07 0.30 9.36
C LEU A 125 1.03 0.06 10.40
N GLU A 126 2.31 0.07 9.99
CA GLU A 126 3.45 -0.08 10.91
C GLU A 126 3.53 1.11 11.89
N LYS A 127 3.29 2.34 11.42
CA LYS A 127 3.22 3.53 12.27
C LYS A 127 2.07 3.45 13.28
N MET A 128 0.89 3.02 12.83
CA MET A 128 -0.26 2.80 13.70
C MET A 128 0.05 1.74 14.77
N ALA A 129 0.70 0.64 14.41
CA ALA A 129 1.09 -0.41 15.34
C ALA A 129 2.11 0.07 16.38
N LYS A 130 3.07 0.95 15.98
CA LYS A 130 4.06 1.54 16.90
C LYS A 130 3.45 2.58 17.85
N THR A 131 2.38 3.27 17.43
CA THR A 131 1.68 4.30 18.22
C THR A 131 0.42 3.76 18.90
N ALA A 132 0.18 2.43 18.82
CA ALA A 132 -0.95 1.79 19.46
C ALA A 132 -0.99 2.15 20.97
N PRO A 133 -2.18 2.38 21.53
CA PRO A 133 -2.36 2.53 22.96
C PRO A 133 -1.81 1.32 23.72
N SER A 134 -1.65 1.46 25.04
CA SER A 134 -1.11 0.40 25.91
C SER A 134 -1.92 -0.92 25.89
N ASP A 135 -3.09 -0.93 25.25
CA ASP A 135 -3.92 -2.13 25.04
C ASP A 135 -3.49 -2.98 23.81
N GLY A 136 -2.46 -2.55 23.06
CA GLY A 136 -1.98 -3.28 21.87
C GLY A 136 -2.92 -3.26 20.67
N VAL A 137 -4.03 -2.52 20.74
CA VAL A 137 -5.08 -2.51 19.70
C VAL A 137 -4.96 -1.26 18.83
N VAL A 138 -4.83 -1.46 17.53
CA VAL A 138 -4.83 -0.40 16.51
C VAL A 138 -6.25 -0.19 15.99
N ARG A 139 -6.71 1.05 15.97
CA ARG A 139 -8.06 1.41 15.50
C ARG A 139 -7.99 2.36 14.34
N GLY A 140 -8.87 2.17 13.35
CA GLY A 140 -8.96 3.03 12.17
C GLY A 140 -10.34 2.98 11.51
N ASN A 141 -10.46 3.74 10.41
CA ASN A 141 -11.70 3.86 9.65
C ASN A 141 -11.51 3.32 8.23
N LEU A 142 -12.48 2.54 7.74
CA LEU A 142 -12.46 1.93 6.42
C LEU A 142 -12.63 2.93 5.26
N ALA A 143 -13.00 4.17 5.54
CA ALA A 143 -12.99 5.24 4.54
C ALA A 143 -11.56 5.72 4.22
N GLN A 144 -10.60 5.52 5.13
CA GLN A 144 -9.19 5.89 4.94
C GLN A 144 -8.36 4.73 4.37
N MET A 145 -8.66 3.51 4.80
CA MET A 145 -8.00 2.28 4.34
C MET A 145 -9.07 1.20 4.19
N ASN A 146 -9.43 0.86 2.97
CA ASN A 146 -10.49 -0.13 2.73
C ASN A 146 -10.06 -1.55 3.16
N VAL A 147 -11.02 -2.47 3.23
CA VAL A 147 -10.77 -3.84 3.72
C VAL A 147 -9.73 -4.57 2.88
N ILE A 148 -9.74 -4.37 1.56
CA ILE A 148 -8.80 -5.03 0.63
C ILE A 148 -7.38 -4.56 0.89
N ASP A 149 -7.16 -3.23 0.95
CA ASP A 149 -5.85 -2.64 1.23
C ASP A 149 -5.32 -3.05 2.61
N LEU A 150 -6.20 -3.11 3.61
CA LEU A 150 -5.86 -3.54 4.96
C LEU A 150 -5.40 -5.01 4.99
N MET A 151 -6.15 -5.91 4.34
CA MET A 151 -5.79 -7.32 4.25
C MET A 151 -4.50 -7.55 3.46
N GLN A 152 -4.28 -6.81 2.36
CA GLN A 152 -3.03 -6.85 1.60
C GLN A 152 -1.84 -6.39 2.43
N SER A 153 -2.00 -5.32 3.21
CA SER A 153 -0.94 -4.80 4.09
C SER A 153 -0.57 -5.80 5.19
N LEU A 154 -1.57 -6.49 5.76
CA LEU A 154 -1.35 -7.56 6.75
C LEU A 154 -0.65 -8.77 6.14
N GLU A 155 -1.01 -9.16 4.91
CA GLU A 155 -0.38 -10.25 4.17
C GLU A 155 1.08 -9.91 3.86
N MET A 156 1.35 -8.76 3.23
CA MET A 156 2.71 -8.32 2.88
C MET A 156 3.62 -8.17 4.11
N GLY A 157 3.06 -7.64 5.20
CA GLY A 157 3.75 -7.49 6.48
C GLY A 157 3.89 -8.80 7.27
N ARG A 158 3.36 -9.93 6.77
CA ARG A 158 3.30 -11.23 7.46
C ARG A 158 2.82 -11.10 8.90
N LYS A 159 1.80 -10.24 9.12
CA LYS A 159 1.30 -9.97 10.47
C LYS A 159 0.41 -11.11 10.96
N SER A 160 0.50 -11.36 12.27
CA SER A 160 -0.43 -12.25 12.99
C SER A 160 -1.26 -11.36 13.91
N CYS A 161 -2.59 -11.37 13.74
CA CYS A 161 -3.51 -10.51 14.50
C CYS A 161 -4.96 -10.98 14.34
N GLN A 162 -5.82 -10.46 15.21
CA GLN A 162 -7.26 -10.45 15.01
C GLN A 162 -7.67 -9.10 14.43
N LEU A 163 -8.30 -9.12 13.26
CA LEU A 163 -8.94 -7.95 12.64
C LEU A 163 -10.44 -8.02 12.94
N THR A 164 -10.94 -7.02 13.65
CA THR A 164 -12.38 -6.83 13.89
C THR A 164 -12.87 -5.68 13.03
N LEU A 165 -13.88 -5.95 12.20
CA LEU A 165 -14.53 -4.97 11.31
C LEU A 165 -15.93 -4.68 11.83
N THR A 166 -16.29 -3.40 11.96
CA THR A 166 -17.61 -2.98 12.45
C THR A 166 -18.26 -1.96 11.54
N ARG A 167 -19.55 -2.17 11.24
CA ARG A 167 -20.37 -1.24 10.46
C ARG A 167 -21.80 -1.21 11.00
N GLY A 168 -22.11 -0.20 11.80
CA GLY A 168 -23.38 -0.16 12.53
C GLY A 168 -23.52 -1.33 13.50
N ALA A 169 -24.50 -2.20 13.30
CA ALA A 169 -24.71 -3.42 14.09
C ALA A 169 -23.93 -4.64 13.55
N ASP A 170 -23.38 -4.53 12.34
CA ASP A 170 -22.62 -5.60 11.72
C ASP A 170 -21.22 -5.71 12.33
N ASN A 171 -20.78 -6.93 12.62
CA ASN A 171 -19.47 -7.24 13.15
C ASN A 171 -18.89 -8.45 12.40
N CYS A 172 -17.63 -8.34 11.98
CA CYS A 172 -16.86 -9.44 11.41
C CYS A 172 -15.52 -9.55 12.10
N GLN A 173 -15.08 -10.77 12.38
CA GLN A 173 -13.77 -11.07 12.91
C GLN A 173 -12.99 -11.89 11.90
N VAL A 174 -11.76 -11.48 11.60
CA VAL A 174 -10.84 -12.18 10.71
C VAL A 174 -9.52 -12.38 11.43
N PHE A 175 -9.03 -13.61 11.46
CA PHE A 175 -7.80 -13.97 12.15
C PHE A 175 -6.70 -14.27 11.15
N PHE A 176 -5.59 -13.59 11.32
CA PHE A 176 -4.38 -13.74 10.51
C PHE A 176 -3.29 -14.49 11.29
N ALA A 177 -2.58 -15.38 10.61
CA ALA A 177 -1.33 -15.96 11.07
C ALA A 177 -0.30 -15.84 9.93
N GLU A 178 0.81 -15.15 10.21
CA GLU A 178 1.89 -14.88 9.24
C GLU A 178 1.38 -14.29 7.91
N GLY A 179 0.42 -13.36 8.00
CA GLY A 179 -0.21 -12.71 6.85
C GLY A 179 -1.30 -13.54 6.15
N GLN A 180 -1.54 -14.79 6.59
CA GLN A 180 -2.56 -15.65 6.00
C GLN A 180 -3.83 -15.65 6.85
N VAL A 181 -4.98 -15.44 6.22
CA VAL A 181 -6.28 -15.61 6.87
C VAL A 181 -6.47 -17.09 7.22
N LYS A 182 -6.70 -17.37 8.50
CA LYS A 182 -6.93 -18.72 9.02
C LYS A 182 -8.38 -18.97 9.40
N HIS A 183 -9.04 -17.94 9.87
CA HIS A 183 -10.42 -18.03 10.33
C HIS A 183 -11.14 -16.71 10.14
N ALA A 184 -12.40 -16.75 9.77
CA ALA A 184 -13.25 -15.57 9.73
C ALA A 184 -14.68 -15.90 10.16
N THR A 185 -15.37 -14.91 10.76
CA THR A 185 -16.78 -15.04 11.16
C THR A 185 -17.53 -13.74 10.87
N TYR A 186 -18.72 -13.85 10.29
CA TYR A 186 -19.67 -12.77 10.09
C TYR A 186 -21.10 -13.26 10.29
N GLY A 187 -21.70 -12.95 11.43
CA GLY A 187 -22.99 -13.54 11.79
C GLY A 187 -22.95 -15.06 11.82
N ALA A 188 -23.73 -15.71 10.95
CA ALA A 188 -23.73 -17.18 10.80
C ALA A 188 -22.68 -17.67 9.75
N LEU A 189 -22.05 -16.79 9.00
CA LEU A 189 -21.05 -17.14 7.98
C LEU A 189 -19.70 -17.38 8.62
N VAL A 190 -18.97 -18.37 8.10
CA VAL A 190 -17.65 -18.78 8.60
C VAL A 190 -16.70 -19.02 7.42
N GLY A 191 -15.41 -18.71 7.61
CA GLY A 191 -14.37 -18.94 6.60
C GLY A 191 -14.48 -17.98 5.41
N ASP A 192 -14.29 -18.51 4.20
CA ASP A 192 -14.21 -17.74 2.94
C ASP A 192 -15.45 -16.87 2.71
N GLU A 193 -16.64 -17.41 2.97
CA GLU A 193 -17.93 -16.71 2.84
C GLU A 193 -18.00 -15.44 3.73
N ALA A 194 -17.49 -15.51 4.95
CA ALA A 194 -17.45 -14.37 5.86
C ALA A 194 -16.52 -13.28 5.30
N VAL A 195 -15.38 -13.65 4.72
CA VAL A 195 -14.44 -12.72 4.09
C VAL A 195 -15.07 -12.07 2.86
N PHE A 196 -15.68 -12.84 1.95
CA PHE A 196 -16.32 -12.28 0.74
C PHE A 196 -17.40 -11.27 1.08
N LYS A 197 -18.09 -11.46 2.20
CA LYS A 197 -19.14 -10.55 2.63
C LYS A 197 -18.59 -9.18 3.04
N VAL A 198 -17.46 -9.13 3.73
CA VAL A 198 -16.87 -7.87 4.23
C VAL A 198 -16.01 -7.15 3.20
N LEU A 199 -15.50 -7.83 2.19
CA LEU A 199 -14.79 -7.19 1.07
C LEU A 199 -15.67 -6.17 0.32
N ARG A 200 -16.99 -6.28 0.44
CA ARG A 200 -17.98 -5.36 -0.14
C ARG A 200 -18.22 -4.09 0.70
N TRP A 201 -17.57 -3.97 1.86
CA TRP A 201 -17.78 -2.82 2.71
C TRP A 201 -16.98 -1.61 2.25
N THR A 202 -17.67 -0.49 2.03
CA THR A 202 -17.06 0.79 1.62
C THR A 202 -16.88 1.76 2.80
N GLY A 203 -17.27 1.37 4.02
CA GLY A 203 -17.13 2.18 5.22
C GLY A 203 -17.34 1.36 6.48
N GLY A 204 -17.06 1.98 7.62
CA GLY A 204 -17.05 1.35 8.94
C GLY A 204 -15.74 1.60 9.65
N ASN A 205 -15.52 0.89 10.74
CA ASN A 205 -14.30 0.97 11.53
C ASN A 205 -13.60 -0.39 11.57
N PHE A 206 -12.30 -0.37 11.81
CA PHE A 206 -11.53 -1.58 12.08
C PHE A 206 -10.75 -1.46 13.38
N GLU A 207 -10.54 -2.62 14.00
CA GLU A 207 -9.62 -2.81 15.12
C GLU A 207 -8.68 -3.97 14.83
N LEU A 208 -7.37 -3.77 15.04
CA LEU A 208 -6.34 -4.78 14.92
C LEU A 208 -5.79 -5.08 16.31
N ASP A 209 -5.98 -6.28 16.77
CA ASP A 209 -5.39 -6.81 17.99
C ASP A 209 -4.24 -7.77 17.61
N PHE A 210 -3.00 -7.37 17.85
CA PHE A 210 -1.81 -8.18 17.54
C PHE A 210 -1.56 -9.30 18.54
N ASP A 211 -2.25 -9.31 19.67
CA ASP A 211 -2.23 -10.42 20.65
C ASP A 211 -3.35 -11.43 20.37
N GLY A 212 -4.34 -11.05 19.56
CA GLY A 212 -5.47 -11.90 19.17
C GLY A 212 -5.03 -13.09 18.31
N LYS A 213 -5.25 -14.29 18.80
CA LYS A 213 -4.88 -15.57 18.16
C LYS A 213 -6.07 -16.49 18.02
N THR A 214 -6.03 -17.36 17.03
CA THR A 214 -6.99 -18.46 16.86
C THR A 214 -6.27 -19.77 16.59
N THR A 215 -6.87 -20.86 17.04
CA THR A 215 -6.48 -22.23 16.65
C THR A 215 -7.38 -22.80 15.57
N LYS A 216 -8.43 -22.04 15.18
CA LYS A 216 -9.39 -22.47 14.15
C LYS A 216 -8.83 -22.17 12.76
N GLU A 217 -8.98 -23.14 11.86
CA GLU A 217 -8.73 -22.99 10.44
C GLU A 217 -10.04 -23.29 9.70
N THR A 218 -10.64 -22.27 9.10
CA THR A 218 -11.93 -22.40 8.40
C THR A 218 -11.88 -21.84 6.98
N THR A 219 -10.81 -21.15 6.61
CA THR A 219 -10.60 -20.69 5.24
C THR A 219 -9.95 -21.79 4.40
N GLN A 220 -10.42 -21.92 3.16
CA GLN A 220 -9.88 -22.87 2.19
C GLN A 220 -8.86 -22.20 1.26
N LEU A 221 -9.06 -20.92 0.98
CA LEU A 221 -8.17 -20.12 0.16
C LEU A 221 -7.13 -19.40 1.04
N ASN A 222 -5.94 -19.18 0.48
CA ASN A 222 -4.97 -18.26 1.08
C ASN A 222 -5.46 -16.81 0.93
N THR A 223 -4.83 -15.85 1.62
CA THR A 223 -5.26 -14.44 1.62
C THR A 223 -5.36 -13.87 0.22
N GLN A 224 -4.40 -14.13 -0.65
CA GLN A 224 -4.40 -13.66 -2.03
C GLN A 224 -5.57 -14.27 -2.84
N GLY A 225 -5.84 -15.56 -2.67
CA GLY A 225 -6.97 -16.23 -3.31
C GLY A 225 -8.32 -15.68 -2.84
N LEU A 226 -8.46 -15.38 -1.54
CA LEU A 226 -9.65 -14.73 -0.99
C LEU A 226 -9.88 -13.34 -1.60
N LEU A 227 -8.81 -12.56 -1.73
CA LEU A 227 -8.89 -11.22 -2.32
C LEU A 227 -9.24 -11.26 -3.81
N MET A 228 -8.59 -12.15 -4.58
CA MET A 228 -8.88 -12.31 -6.01
C MET A 228 -10.30 -12.79 -6.27
N GLU A 229 -10.75 -13.81 -5.55
CA GLU A 229 -12.10 -14.33 -5.70
C GLU A 229 -13.16 -13.32 -5.23
N GLY A 230 -12.90 -12.63 -4.12
CA GLY A 230 -13.79 -11.58 -3.63
C GLY A 230 -13.93 -10.41 -4.62
N LEU A 231 -12.84 -9.97 -5.25
CA LEU A 231 -12.86 -8.95 -6.31
C LEU A 231 -13.64 -9.42 -7.54
N ARG A 232 -13.43 -10.67 -7.98
CA ARG A 232 -14.20 -11.26 -9.10
C ARG A 232 -15.71 -11.21 -8.81
N GLN A 233 -16.14 -11.60 -7.60
CA GLN A 233 -17.54 -11.56 -7.20
C GLN A 233 -18.09 -10.14 -7.12
N LEU A 234 -17.26 -9.15 -6.74
CA LEU A 234 -17.65 -7.73 -6.77
C LEU A 234 -17.92 -7.25 -8.19
N ASP A 235 -17.02 -7.57 -9.13
CA ASP A 235 -17.15 -7.19 -10.53
C ASP A 235 -18.40 -7.84 -11.19
N GLU A 236 -18.68 -9.10 -10.88
CA GLU A 236 -19.88 -9.79 -11.37
C GLU A 236 -21.17 -9.15 -10.82
N ALA A 237 -21.22 -8.86 -9.51
CA ALA A 237 -22.37 -8.22 -8.90
C ALA A 237 -22.64 -6.80 -9.45
N GLN A 238 -21.59 -6.07 -9.85
CA GLN A 238 -21.74 -4.76 -10.51
C GLN A 238 -22.28 -4.90 -11.94
N ARG A 239 -21.87 -5.92 -12.69
CA ARG A 239 -22.39 -6.18 -14.04
C ARG A 239 -23.87 -6.58 -14.01
N ASP A 240 -24.26 -7.42 -13.05
CA ASP A 240 -25.66 -7.87 -12.90
C ASP A 240 -26.58 -6.73 -12.45
N SER A 241 -26.08 -5.78 -11.66
CA SER A 241 -26.85 -4.61 -11.23
C SER A 241 -26.88 -3.48 -12.28
N GLY A 242 -25.96 -3.45 -13.24
CA GLY A 242 -25.89 -2.47 -14.33
C GLY A 242 -26.70 -2.83 -15.58
N GLY A 243 -27.39 -3.97 -15.61
CA GLY A 243 -28.17 -4.45 -16.76
C GLY A 243 -29.53 -3.79 -17.00
N ALA A 244 -29.93 -2.75 -16.23
CA ALA A 244 -31.26 -2.14 -16.30
C ALA A 244 -31.30 -0.67 -16.73
N GLU A 245 -30.21 -0.04 -17.14
CA GLU A 245 -30.27 1.29 -17.77
C GLU A 245 -29.34 1.35 -18.98
N SER A 246 -29.95 1.17 -20.16
CA SER A 246 -29.37 1.47 -21.44
C SER A 246 -29.31 2.99 -21.66
N GLY A 247 -28.15 3.53 -21.98
CA GLY A 247 -28.07 4.79 -22.71
C GLY A 247 -27.11 5.82 -22.13
N GLY A 248 -25.92 5.93 -22.72
CA GLY A 248 -25.24 7.20 -22.92
C GLY A 248 -24.56 7.80 -21.70
N GLY A 249 -23.47 7.21 -21.26
CA GLY A 249 -22.49 7.88 -20.43
C GLY A 249 -21.11 7.46 -20.94
N GLY A 250 -20.39 8.35 -21.58
CA GLY A 250 -19.03 8.12 -22.03
C GLY A 250 -18.20 7.59 -20.84
N ARG A 251 -17.61 6.42 -21.01
CA ARG A 251 -16.43 6.05 -20.25
C ARG A 251 -15.41 7.13 -20.59
N GLU A 252 -15.10 8.01 -19.64
CA GLU A 252 -13.82 8.66 -19.63
C GLU A 252 -12.80 7.51 -19.48
N GLU A 253 -12.29 7.03 -20.61
CA GLU A 253 -11.06 6.28 -20.65
C GLU A 253 -10.02 7.28 -20.19
N GLU A 254 -9.73 7.30 -18.88
CA GLU A 254 -8.49 7.93 -18.40
C GLU A 254 -7.36 7.21 -19.15
N GLU A 255 -6.83 7.88 -20.19
CA GLU A 255 -5.66 7.40 -20.90
C GLU A 255 -4.54 7.20 -19.90
N ASP A 256 -4.20 5.94 -19.64
CA ASP A 256 -3.12 5.56 -18.73
C ASP A 256 -1.81 6.02 -19.38
N VAL A 257 -1.16 7.00 -18.78
CA VAL A 257 0.02 7.66 -19.33
C VAL A 257 1.24 6.79 -19.12
N LEU A 258 1.89 6.42 -20.23
CA LEU A 258 3.20 5.75 -20.19
C LEU A 258 4.29 6.76 -19.89
N LEU A 259 5.07 6.54 -18.85
CA LEU A 259 6.20 7.34 -18.45
C LEU A 259 7.50 6.60 -18.76
N ASP A 260 8.30 7.20 -19.65
CA ASP A 260 9.64 6.75 -20.03
C ASP A 260 10.59 7.96 -19.97
N THR A 261 11.78 7.73 -19.45
CA THR A 261 12.88 8.72 -19.49
C THR A 261 14.22 8.03 -19.54
#